data_fae57671ab9fe571078a6aa66dd2046a
#
_entry.id   fae57671ab9fe571078a6aa66dd2046a
#
_cell.length_a   1.000
_cell.length_b   1.000
_cell.length_c   1.000
_cell.angle_alpha   90.00
_cell.angle_beta   90.00
_cell.angle_gamma   90.00
#
_symmetry.space_group_name_H-M   'P 1'
#
loop_
_entity.id
_entity.type
_entity.pdbx_description
1 polymer ?
#
loop_
_entity_poly.entity_id
_entity_poly.type
_entity_poly.pdbx_seq_one_letter_code
_entity_poly.pdbx_strand_id
1 'polypeptide(L)'
;MISIIDGVGGLFSARIVVSHPKRTEVEILDKKFYPKKSFGIHIAIAPTKNMDRMEWFLEKATEIGVDEITPLLCSHSERKQVNAERMLKILVSATKQSKNMFLPRLNPLCPFEEFVMKAQAEGKFIAHCVDTDKKSLLNNCPKNKNVIVLIGPEGDFSDVEIALALSKGFTPVTLGDSRLRTETAGVVACHIANLVQQL
;
A
#
# COMPACT_ATOMS: atom_id res chain seq x y z
N MET A 1 14.95 -25.25 -14.26
CA MET A 1 14.72 -23.84 -14.66
C MET A 1 13.92 -23.16 -13.58
N ILE A 2 14.28 -21.95 -13.21
CA ILE A 2 13.57 -21.11 -12.23
C ILE A 2 13.44 -19.68 -12.79
N SER A 3 12.45 -18.94 -12.29
CA SER A 3 12.29 -17.53 -12.56
C SER A 3 12.66 -16.74 -11.30
N ILE A 4 13.45 -15.68 -11.49
CA ILE A 4 13.90 -14.79 -10.41
C ILE A 4 13.43 -13.38 -10.76
N ILE A 5 12.92 -12.65 -9.77
CA ILE A 5 12.61 -11.21 -9.87
C ILE A 5 13.49 -10.45 -8.90
N ASP A 6 13.94 -9.25 -9.28
CA ASP A 6 14.75 -8.38 -8.42
C ASP A 6 13.92 -7.37 -7.60
N GLY A 7 12.61 -7.29 -7.88
CA GLY A 7 11.69 -6.35 -7.22
C GLY A 7 11.77 -4.91 -7.73
N VAL A 8 12.57 -4.66 -8.76
CA VAL A 8 12.73 -3.33 -9.38
C VAL A 8 12.49 -3.34 -10.89
N GLY A 9 11.83 -4.39 -11.39
CA GLY A 9 11.42 -4.53 -12.78
C GLY A 9 12.19 -5.59 -13.58
N GLY A 10 13.20 -6.24 -13.00
CA GLY A 10 13.95 -7.30 -13.66
C GLY A 10 13.31 -8.68 -13.46
N LEU A 11 13.12 -9.41 -14.56
CA LEU A 11 12.75 -10.82 -14.60
C LEU A 11 13.88 -11.62 -15.25
N PHE A 12 14.36 -12.64 -14.55
CA PHE A 12 15.48 -13.47 -14.98
C PHE A 12 15.04 -14.93 -15.07
N SER A 13 15.32 -15.57 -16.22
CA SER A 13 15.24 -17.01 -16.36
C SER A 13 16.59 -17.62 -16.02
N ALA A 14 16.63 -18.56 -15.09
CA ALA A 14 17.88 -19.09 -14.57
C ALA A 14 17.86 -20.61 -14.46
N ARG A 15 19.06 -21.21 -14.49
CA ARG A 15 19.31 -22.62 -14.20
C ARG A 15 20.09 -22.74 -12.91
N ILE A 16 19.66 -23.61 -12.00
CA ILE A 16 20.43 -23.92 -10.78
C ILE A 16 21.66 -24.72 -11.21
N VAL A 17 22.85 -24.24 -10.88
CA VAL A 17 24.12 -24.92 -11.12
C VAL A 17 24.70 -25.53 -9.86
N VAL A 18 24.46 -24.91 -8.69
CA VAL A 18 24.79 -25.48 -7.38
C VAL A 18 23.54 -25.42 -6.50
N SER A 19 23.06 -26.58 -6.06
CA SER A 19 21.93 -26.69 -5.12
C SER A 19 22.45 -26.90 -3.71
N HIS A 20 22.35 -25.84 -2.88
CA HIS A 20 22.74 -25.91 -1.48
C HIS A 20 21.78 -25.08 -0.61
N PRO A 21 21.33 -25.56 0.58
CA PRO A 21 20.31 -24.87 1.39
C PRO A 21 20.65 -23.45 1.79
N LYS A 22 21.94 -23.12 1.91
CA LYS A 22 22.43 -21.78 2.32
C LYS A 22 23.15 -21.03 1.20
N ARG A 23 23.45 -21.67 0.07
CA ARG A 23 24.25 -21.10 -1.00
C ARG A 23 23.89 -21.72 -2.35
N THR A 24 22.72 -21.36 -2.86
CA THR A 24 22.31 -21.76 -4.21
C THR A 24 22.97 -20.84 -5.24
N GLU A 25 23.63 -21.42 -6.24
CA GLU A 25 24.19 -20.67 -7.36
C GLU A 25 23.35 -20.93 -8.60
N VAL A 26 23.15 -19.88 -9.38
CA VAL A 26 22.35 -19.93 -10.60
C VAL A 26 23.12 -19.32 -11.78
N GLU A 27 22.90 -19.87 -12.95
CA GLU A 27 23.33 -19.29 -14.21
C GLU A 27 22.13 -18.56 -14.83
N ILE A 28 22.27 -17.27 -15.11
CA ILE A 28 21.23 -16.48 -15.79
C ILE A 28 21.28 -16.81 -17.28
N LEU A 29 20.17 -17.29 -17.82
CA LEU A 29 20.02 -17.68 -19.22
C LEU A 29 19.37 -16.58 -20.05
N ASP A 30 18.43 -15.84 -19.45
CA ASP A 30 17.72 -14.74 -20.11
C ASP A 30 17.32 -13.68 -19.09
N LYS A 31 17.16 -12.44 -19.57
CA LYS A 31 16.73 -11.30 -18.74
C LYS A 31 15.77 -10.40 -19.51
N LYS A 32 14.71 -9.99 -18.82
CA LYS A 32 13.73 -9.04 -19.33
C LYS A 32 13.51 -7.94 -18.30
N PHE A 33 13.41 -6.69 -18.76
CA PHE A 33 13.13 -5.53 -17.89
C PHE A 33 11.78 -4.92 -18.25
N TYR A 34 11.03 -4.62 -17.21
CA TYR A 34 9.73 -3.96 -17.29
C TYR A 34 9.87 -2.50 -16.87
N PRO A 35 9.26 -1.55 -17.58
CA PRO A 35 9.29 -0.15 -17.19
C PRO A 35 8.45 0.06 -15.92
N LYS A 36 8.93 0.94 -15.05
CA LYS A 36 8.13 1.39 -13.91
C LYS A 36 6.99 2.30 -14.41
N LYS A 37 5.83 2.22 -13.75
CA LYS A 37 4.71 3.15 -13.98
C LYS A 37 5.16 4.60 -13.73
N SER A 38 4.58 5.55 -14.43
CA SER A 38 4.82 7.00 -14.25
C SER A 38 4.10 7.59 -13.03
N PHE A 39 3.27 6.81 -12.34
CA PHE A 39 2.50 7.18 -11.16
C PHE A 39 2.70 6.13 -10.06
N GLY A 40 2.40 6.51 -8.82
CA GLY A 40 2.45 5.64 -7.66
C GLY A 40 1.17 5.69 -6.83
N ILE A 41 0.76 4.54 -6.30
CA ILE A 41 -0.36 4.40 -5.37
C ILE A 41 0.20 4.12 -3.99
N HIS A 42 0.01 5.06 -3.09
CA HIS A 42 0.48 5.00 -1.71
C HIS A 42 -0.71 4.86 -0.76
N ILE A 43 -0.76 3.78 -0.02
CA ILE A 43 -1.75 3.57 1.05
C ILE A 43 -1.07 3.79 2.40
N ALA A 44 -1.48 4.84 3.09
CA ALA A 44 -1.04 5.12 4.45
C ALA A 44 -2.14 4.68 5.42
N ILE A 45 -1.90 3.61 6.18
CA ILE A 45 -2.93 2.87 6.91
C ILE A 45 -2.53 2.61 8.35
N ALA A 46 -3.46 2.83 9.28
CA ALA A 46 -3.25 2.47 10.67
C ALA A 46 -3.16 0.93 10.82
N PRO A 47 -2.15 0.40 11.53
CA PRO A 47 -2.06 -1.02 11.81
C PRO A 47 -3.28 -1.49 12.60
N THR A 48 -3.90 -2.58 12.14
CA THR A 48 -5.06 -3.17 12.82
C THR A 48 -4.67 -3.79 14.15
N LYS A 49 -5.60 -3.85 15.10
CA LYS A 49 -5.41 -4.52 16.40
C LYS A 49 -4.97 -5.97 16.20
N ASN A 50 -5.66 -6.71 15.33
CA ASN A 50 -5.26 -8.05 14.91
C ASN A 50 -4.34 -7.96 13.69
N MET A 51 -3.07 -8.33 13.86
CA MET A 51 -2.06 -8.27 12.80
C MET A 51 -2.36 -9.20 11.62
N ASP A 52 -3.09 -10.29 11.79
CA ASP A 52 -3.45 -11.17 10.67
C ASP A 52 -4.27 -10.42 9.61
N ARG A 53 -5.09 -9.45 10.03
CA ARG A 53 -5.84 -8.57 9.12
C ARG A 53 -4.92 -7.59 8.39
N MET A 54 -3.95 -7.02 9.10
CA MET A 54 -2.94 -6.16 8.47
C MET A 54 -2.11 -6.96 7.45
N GLU A 55 -1.75 -8.19 7.79
CA GLU A 55 -1.03 -9.09 6.89
C GLU A 55 -1.84 -9.44 5.64
N TRP A 56 -3.13 -9.69 5.81
CA TRP A 56 -4.07 -9.90 4.71
C TRP A 56 -4.17 -8.65 3.82
N PHE A 57 -4.23 -7.44 4.41
CA PHE A 57 -4.18 -6.19 3.63
C PHE A 57 -2.90 -6.09 2.82
N LEU A 58 -1.73 -6.33 3.45
CA LEU A 58 -0.43 -6.28 2.76
C LEU A 58 -0.38 -7.22 1.56
N GLU A 59 -0.86 -8.45 1.74
CA GLU A 59 -0.94 -9.45 0.69
C GLU A 59 -1.83 -8.95 -0.46
N LYS A 60 -3.09 -8.57 -0.18
CA LYS A 60 -4.06 -8.20 -1.22
C LYS A 60 -3.73 -6.87 -1.91
N ALA A 61 -3.25 -5.89 -1.17
CA ALA A 61 -2.81 -4.63 -1.77
C ALA A 61 -1.61 -4.84 -2.72
N THR A 62 -0.69 -5.76 -2.37
CA THR A 62 0.44 -6.13 -3.24
C THR A 62 -0.04 -6.83 -4.51
N GLU A 63 -0.97 -7.78 -4.41
CA GLU A 63 -1.57 -8.46 -5.56
C GLU A 63 -2.26 -7.47 -6.50
N ILE A 64 -2.98 -6.48 -5.96
CA ILE A 64 -3.68 -5.43 -6.72
C ILE A 64 -2.70 -4.46 -7.38
N GLY A 65 -1.53 -4.22 -6.77
CA GLY A 65 -0.48 -3.38 -7.34
C GLY A 65 -0.31 -2.04 -6.62
N VAL A 66 -0.35 -2.03 -5.28
CA VAL A 66 0.13 -0.91 -4.46
C VAL A 66 1.61 -0.66 -4.74
N ASP A 67 2.03 0.59 -4.75
CA ASP A 67 3.45 0.94 -4.96
C ASP A 67 4.15 1.28 -3.64
N GLU A 68 3.41 1.81 -2.65
CA GLU A 68 3.96 2.22 -1.37
C GLU A 68 2.96 2.04 -0.23
N ILE A 69 3.46 1.60 0.93
CA ILE A 69 2.65 1.42 2.14
C ILE A 69 3.38 2.09 3.31
N THR A 70 2.64 2.93 4.06
CA THR A 70 3.11 3.50 5.32
C THR A 70 2.16 3.13 6.45
N PRO A 71 2.60 2.35 7.44
CA PRO A 71 1.85 2.19 8.68
C PRO A 71 1.75 3.52 9.42
N LEU A 72 0.52 3.94 9.81
CA LEU A 72 0.26 5.20 10.51
C LEU A 72 -0.04 4.99 11.99
N LEU A 73 0.62 5.74 12.86
CA LEU A 73 0.25 5.83 14.26
C LEU A 73 -0.73 6.99 14.46
N CYS A 74 -2.03 6.65 14.57
CA CYS A 74 -3.12 7.58 14.79
C CYS A 74 -3.51 7.66 16.28
N SER A 75 -4.29 8.67 16.66
CA SER A 75 -4.76 8.90 18.05
C SER A 75 -5.51 7.69 18.60
N HIS A 76 -6.36 7.05 17.82
CA HIS A 76 -7.15 5.89 18.22
C HIS A 76 -6.49 4.55 17.86
N SER A 77 -5.19 4.53 17.49
CA SER A 77 -4.47 3.29 17.21
C SER A 77 -4.27 2.46 18.48
N GLU A 78 -4.87 1.27 18.54
CA GLU A 78 -4.60 0.31 19.61
C GLU A 78 -3.21 -0.29 19.48
N ARG A 79 -2.72 -0.49 18.24
CA ARG A 79 -1.41 -1.04 17.96
C ARG A 79 -0.39 0.07 17.70
N LYS A 80 0.60 0.15 18.59
CA LYS A 80 1.64 1.19 18.55
C LYS A 80 3.00 0.71 18.03
N GLN A 81 3.10 -0.55 17.64
CA GLN A 81 4.34 -1.14 17.11
C GLN A 81 4.01 -2.17 16.04
N VAL A 82 4.88 -2.28 15.05
CA VAL A 82 4.78 -3.26 13.97
C VAL A 82 6.11 -3.99 13.78
N ASN A 83 6.06 -5.25 13.34
CA ASN A 83 7.24 -5.98 12.94
C ASN A 83 7.48 -5.78 11.44
N ALA A 84 8.33 -4.80 11.10
CA ALA A 84 8.63 -4.44 9.71
C ALA A 84 9.24 -5.61 8.92
N GLU A 85 10.08 -6.45 9.54
CA GLU A 85 10.67 -7.61 8.88
C GLU A 85 9.60 -8.64 8.47
N ARG A 86 8.63 -8.91 9.37
CA ARG A 86 7.49 -9.80 9.06
C ARG A 86 6.62 -9.23 7.95
N MET A 87 6.29 -7.95 8.01
CA MET A 87 5.52 -7.27 6.97
C MET A 87 6.23 -7.33 5.60
N LEU A 88 7.54 -7.08 5.57
CA LEU A 88 8.33 -7.17 4.33
C LEU A 88 8.33 -8.60 3.75
N LYS A 89 8.42 -9.64 4.58
CA LYS A 89 8.33 -11.04 4.12
C LYS A 89 6.99 -11.34 3.44
N ILE A 90 5.90 -10.75 3.93
CA ILE A 90 4.58 -10.89 3.32
C ILE A 90 4.55 -10.21 1.94
N LEU A 91 5.04 -8.96 1.84
CA LEU A 91 5.11 -8.25 0.56
C LEU A 91 5.95 -9.04 -0.47
N VAL A 92 7.10 -9.56 -0.06
CA VAL A 92 7.96 -10.39 -0.94
C VAL A 92 7.24 -11.66 -1.39
N SER A 93 6.51 -12.34 -0.49
CA SER A 93 5.73 -13.53 -0.83
C SER A 93 4.61 -13.21 -1.82
N ALA A 94 3.83 -12.17 -1.55
CA ALA A 94 2.74 -11.71 -2.39
C ALA A 94 3.23 -11.25 -3.77
N THR A 95 4.36 -10.52 -3.83
CA THR A 95 4.99 -10.09 -5.08
C THR A 95 5.37 -11.28 -5.97
N LYS A 96 5.94 -12.34 -5.37
CA LYS A 96 6.28 -13.57 -6.10
C LYS A 96 5.03 -14.30 -6.60
N GLN A 97 4.02 -14.43 -5.76
CA GLN A 97 2.78 -15.14 -6.07
C GLN A 97 2.00 -14.43 -7.18
N SER A 98 1.87 -13.11 -7.13
CA SER A 98 1.18 -12.30 -8.12
C SER A 98 1.98 -12.08 -9.42
N LYS A 99 3.24 -12.55 -9.46
CA LYS A 99 4.18 -12.30 -10.57
C LYS A 99 4.37 -10.80 -10.85
N ASN A 100 4.27 -9.98 -9.82
CA ASN A 100 4.57 -8.56 -9.94
C ASN A 100 6.09 -8.36 -10.04
N MET A 101 6.54 -7.49 -10.94
CA MET A 101 7.97 -7.23 -11.14
C MET A 101 8.52 -6.18 -10.16
N PHE A 102 7.64 -5.45 -9.47
CA PHE A 102 8.00 -4.40 -8.53
C PHE A 102 7.54 -4.76 -7.12
N LEU A 103 8.48 -4.76 -6.17
CA LEU A 103 8.19 -4.91 -4.76
C LEU A 103 7.65 -3.59 -4.20
N PRO A 104 6.48 -3.56 -3.55
CA PRO A 104 6.00 -2.36 -2.89
C PRO A 104 6.99 -1.86 -1.84
N ARG A 105 7.17 -0.54 -1.77
CA ARG A 105 7.96 0.09 -0.71
C ARG A 105 7.19 0.06 0.60
N LEU A 106 7.80 -0.51 1.63
CA LEU A 106 7.29 -0.46 3.01
C LEU A 106 8.05 0.61 3.79
N ASN A 107 7.34 1.64 4.23
CA ASN A 107 7.91 2.66 5.12
C ASN A 107 7.86 2.23 6.60
N PRO A 108 8.68 2.82 7.46
CA PRO A 108 8.56 2.64 8.90
C PRO A 108 7.20 3.16 9.41
N LEU A 109 6.78 2.67 10.60
CA LEU A 109 5.65 3.24 11.32
C LEU A 109 5.89 4.73 11.55
N CYS A 110 4.94 5.56 11.13
CA CYS A 110 5.06 7.01 11.15
C CYS A 110 3.90 7.63 11.95
N PRO A 111 4.14 8.60 12.83
CA PRO A 111 3.07 9.40 13.43
C PRO A 111 2.22 10.08 12.36
N PHE A 112 0.90 10.08 12.55
CA PHE A 112 -0.05 10.66 11.57
C PHE A 112 0.28 12.10 11.20
N GLU A 113 0.53 12.94 12.21
CA GLU A 113 0.88 14.35 12.00
C GLU A 113 2.13 14.52 11.15
N GLU A 114 3.20 13.79 11.49
CA GLU A 114 4.46 13.84 10.74
C GLU A 114 4.27 13.41 9.27
N PHE A 115 3.48 12.36 9.04
CA PHE A 115 3.17 11.89 7.70
C PHE A 115 2.41 12.94 6.89
N VAL A 116 1.32 13.46 7.45
CA VAL A 116 0.44 14.44 6.76
C VAL A 116 1.19 15.74 6.44
N MET A 117 2.09 16.18 7.32
CA MET A 117 2.91 17.39 7.10
C MET A 117 3.90 17.24 5.93
N LYS A 118 4.38 16.02 5.67
CA LYS A 118 5.39 15.73 4.62
C LYS A 118 4.79 15.16 3.34
N ALA A 119 3.53 14.74 3.37
CA ALA A 119 2.87 14.04 2.25
C ALA A 119 2.78 14.92 1.00
N GLN A 120 3.33 14.40 -0.11
CA GLN A 120 3.32 15.07 -1.42
C GLN A 120 2.78 14.10 -2.47
N ALA A 121 1.64 14.45 -3.05
CA ALA A 121 1.04 13.77 -4.20
C ALA A 121 0.03 14.72 -4.85
N GLU A 122 -0.30 14.47 -6.11
CA GLU A 122 -1.32 15.25 -6.82
C GLU A 122 -2.73 14.87 -6.34
N GLY A 123 -2.94 13.59 -5.98
CA GLY A 123 -4.17 13.12 -5.35
C GLY A 123 -3.94 12.78 -3.87
N LYS A 124 -4.52 13.55 -2.96
CA LYS A 124 -4.45 13.30 -1.50
C LYS A 124 -5.83 13.10 -0.94
N PHE A 125 -6.09 11.93 -0.36
CA PHE A 125 -7.41 11.52 0.10
C PHE A 125 -7.36 10.97 1.53
N ILE A 126 -8.44 11.22 2.29
CA ILE A 126 -8.68 10.66 3.62
C ILE A 126 -10.04 9.97 3.65
N ALA A 127 -10.06 8.67 3.95
CA ALA A 127 -11.28 7.90 4.13
C ALA A 127 -11.60 7.79 5.62
N HIS A 128 -12.69 8.41 6.07
CA HIS A 128 -13.17 8.42 7.45
C HIS A 128 -14.67 8.18 7.54
N CYS A 129 -15.19 7.83 8.73
CA CYS A 129 -16.59 7.47 8.92
C CYS A 129 -17.47 8.65 9.36
N VAL A 130 -16.88 9.79 9.79
CA VAL A 130 -17.65 10.96 10.22
C VAL A 130 -18.62 11.39 9.12
N ASP A 131 -19.86 11.66 9.47
CA ASP A 131 -20.90 12.07 8.52
C ASP A 131 -20.67 13.52 8.06
N THR A 132 -20.07 13.64 6.90
CA THR A 132 -19.75 14.91 6.24
C THR A 132 -19.94 14.74 4.74
N ASP A 133 -19.98 15.84 4.00
CA ASP A 133 -19.97 15.78 2.53
C ASP A 133 -18.65 15.17 2.03
N LYS A 134 -18.70 13.93 1.59
CA LYS A 134 -17.56 13.17 1.06
C LYS A 134 -17.71 12.88 -0.42
N LYS A 135 -16.64 13.06 -1.14
CA LYS A 135 -16.59 12.72 -2.56
C LYS A 135 -16.31 11.24 -2.76
N SER A 136 -16.84 10.64 -3.82
CA SER A 136 -16.44 9.28 -4.20
C SER A 136 -14.96 9.25 -4.60
N LEU A 137 -14.16 8.35 -4.01
CA LEU A 137 -12.75 8.16 -4.42
C LEU A 137 -12.66 7.83 -5.91
N LEU A 138 -13.57 6.98 -6.42
CA LEU A 138 -13.59 6.57 -7.83
C LEU A 138 -13.68 7.77 -8.78
N ASN A 139 -14.56 8.74 -8.46
CA ASN A 139 -14.82 9.89 -9.33
C ASN A 139 -13.81 11.03 -9.18
N ASN A 140 -13.00 11.01 -8.13
CA ASN A 140 -12.07 12.11 -7.81
C ASN A 140 -10.59 11.71 -7.85
N CYS A 141 -10.30 10.42 -7.97
CA CYS A 141 -8.93 9.94 -8.12
C CYS A 141 -8.37 10.37 -9.49
N PRO A 142 -7.24 11.11 -9.54
CA PRO A 142 -6.68 11.57 -10.81
C PRO A 142 -6.00 10.43 -11.56
N LYS A 143 -6.10 10.44 -12.90
CA LYS A 143 -5.40 9.49 -13.77
C LYS A 143 -3.94 9.90 -13.99
N ASN A 144 -3.04 8.92 -14.07
CA ASN A 144 -1.61 9.08 -14.34
C ASN A 144 -0.92 10.05 -13.38
N LYS A 145 -1.36 10.04 -12.10
CA LYS A 145 -0.82 10.89 -11.03
C LYS A 145 -0.55 10.06 -9.78
N ASN A 146 0.39 10.56 -8.96
CA ASN A 146 0.64 9.97 -7.66
C ASN A 146 -0.56 10.22 -6.73
N VAL A 147 -0.96 9.17 -6.03
CA VAL A 147 -2.12 9.19 -5.14
C VAL A 147 -1.73 8.67 -3.76
N ILE A 148 -2.14 9.40 -2.72
CA ILE A 148 -2.06 8.98 -1.32
C ILE A 148 -3.47 8.83 -0.77
N VAL A 149 -3.77 7.69 -0.13
CA VAL A 149 -5.02 7.48 0.58
C VAL A 149 -4.72 7.15 2.04
N LEU A 150 -5.29 7.93 2.97
CA LEU A 150 -5.21 7.70 4.41
C LEU A 150 -6.37 6.81 4.86
N ILE A 151 -6.05 5.76 5.60
CA ILE A 151 -7.00 4.80 6.18
C ILE A 151 -6.79 4.73 7.67
N GLY A 152 -7.82 5.04 8.44
CA GLY A 152 -7.79 5.10 9.90
C GLY A 152 -7.81 3.74 10.61
N PRO A 153 -7.56 3.73 11.93
CA PRO A 153 -7.74 2.55 12.77
C PRO A 153 -9.23 2.17 12.92
N GLU A 154 -9.51 1.09 13.66
CA GLU A 154 -10.88 0.65 13.95
C GLU A 154 -11.75 1.72 14.64
N GLY A 155 -11.11 2.61 15.42
CA GLY A 155 -11.74 3.75 16.09
C GLY A 155 -11.83 5.03 15.25
N ASP A 156 -11.49 4.93 13.96
CA ASP A 156 -11.42 6.07 13.02
C ASP A 156 -10.31 7.08 13.39
N PHE A 157 -10.15 8.10 12.55
CA PHE A 157 -9.33 9.28 12.86
C PHE A 157 -10.06 10.17 13.89
N SER A 158 -9.31 10.86 14.73
CA SER A 158 -9.85 11.91 15.58
C SER A 158 -10.22 13.15 14.74
N ASP A 159 -11.11 13.99 15.28
CA ASP A 159 -11.53 15.24 14.61
C ASP A 159 -10.32 16.16 14.35
N VAL A 160 -9.32 16.16 15.24
CA VAL A 160 -8.07 16.93 15.09
C VAL A 160 -7.24 16.40 13.92
N GLU A 161 -7.15 15.09 13.78
CA GLU A 161 -6.43 14.45 12.66
C GLU A 161 -7.12 14.73 11.33
N ILE A 162 -8.45 14.64 11.29
CA ILE A 162 -9.23 14.98 10.10
C ILE A 162 -9.01 16.44 9.72
N ALA A 163 -9.16 17.37 10.67
CA ALA A 163 -8.97 18.80 10.44
C ALA A 163 -7.55 19.11 9.93
N LEU A 164 -6.52 18.47 10.49
CA LEU A 164 -5.14 18.61 10.04
C LEU A 164 -4.98 18.11 8.60
N ALA A 165 -5.50 16.93 8.26
CA ALA A 165 -5.43 16.39 6.91
C ALA A 165 -6.09 17.34 5.89
N LEU A 166 -7.29 17.84 6.20
CA LEU A 166 -7.99 18.80 5.35
C LEU A 166 -7.16 20.09 5.15
N SER A 167 -6.56 20.62 6.21
CA SER A 167 -5.70 21.81 6.13
C SER A 167 -4.47 21.62 5.26
N LYS A 168 -4.04 20.35 5.08
CA LYS A 168 -2.90 19.95 4.22
C LYS A 168 -3.33 19.51 2.83
N GLY A 169 -4.59 19.76 2.46
CA GLY A 169 -5.13 19.52 1.13
C GLY A 169 -5.54 18.05 0.87
N PHE A 170 -5.75 17.26 1.91
CA PHE A 170 -6.43 15.98 1.75
C PHE A 170 -7.92 16.19 1.52
N THR A 171 -8.48 15.46 0.58
CA THR A 171 -9.91 15.48 0.27
C THR A 171 -10.60 14.34 1.00
N PRO A 172 -11.70 14.60 1.75
CA PRO A 172 -12.48 13.55 2.38
C PRO A 172 -13.20 12.72 1.31
N VAL A 173 -13.08 11.39 1.41
CA VAL A 173 -13.68 10.49 0.42
C VAL A 173 -14.46 9.35 1.05
N THR A 174 -15.47 8.88 0.30
CA THR A 174 -16.14 7.61 0.54
C THR A 174 -15.60 6.52 -0.40
N LEU A 175 -15.55 5.31 0.13
CA LEU A 175 -15.18 4.08 -0.61
C LEU A 175 -16.42 3.25 -0.98
N GLY A 176 -17.62 3.75 -0.73
CA GLY A 176 -18.91 3.11 -0.93
C GLY A 176 -19.86 3.42 0.22
N ASP A 177 -21.08 2.88 0.19
CA ASP A 177 -22.14 3.16 1.15
C ASP A 177 -22.00 2.38 2.46
N SER A 178 -21.27 1.26 2.44
CA SER A 178 -21.09 0.38 3.58
C SER A 178 -19.90 0.79 4.45
N ARG A 179 -20.04 0.65 5.78
CA ARG A 179 -18.91 0.79 6.69
C ARG A 179 -17.94 -0.39 6.51
N LEU A 180 -16.74 -0.09 6.10
CA LEU A 180 -15.66 -1.08 5.90
C LEU A 180 -14.78 -1.18 7.15
N ARG A 181 -14.20 -2.36 7.37
CA ARG A 181 -13.10 -2.51 8.32
C ARG A 181 -11.83 -1.90 7.75
N THR A 182 -10.88 -1.53 8.61
CA THR A 182 -9.62 -0.88 8.24
C THR A 182 -8.89 -1.61 7.11
N GLU A 183 -8.67 -2.92 7.25
CA GLU A 183 -8.02 -3.74 6.23
C GLU A 183 -8.79 -3.77 4.90
N THR A 184 -10.12 -3.86 4.99
CA THR A 184 -10.99 -3.86 3.81
C THR A 184 -10.98 -2.49 3.12
N ALA A 185 -11.05 -1.41 3.90
CA ALA A 185 -10.96 -0.05 3.37
C ALA A 185 -9.62 0.18 2.62
N GLY A 186 -8.51 -0.32 3.17
CA GLY A 186 -7.21 -0.26 2.53
C GLY A 186 -7.16 -1.00 1.18
N VAL A 187 -7.72 -2.22 1.12
CA VAL A 187 -7.80 -3.01 -0.11
C VAL A 187 -8.70 -2.33 -1.15
N VAL A 188 -9.89 -1.86 -0.74
CA VAL A 188 -10.83 -1.17 -1.64
C VAL A 188 -10.24 0.13 -2.17
N ALA A 189 -9.60 0.94 -1.32
CA ALA A 189 -8.93 2.17 -1.74
C ALA A 189 -7.81 1.89 -2.75
N CYS A 190 -6.99 0.87 -2.50
CA CYS A 190 -5.95 0.42 -3.43
C CYS A 190 -6.55 -0.03 -4.76
N HIS A 191 -7.63 -0.82 -4.73
CA HIS A 191 -8.29 -1.31 -5.94
C HIS A 191 -8.90 -0.16 -6.76
N ILE A 192 -9.64 0.76 -6.12
CA ILE A 192 -10.22 1.93 -6.80
C ILE A 192 -9.13 2.76 -7.45
N ALA A 193 -8.05 3.08 -6.72
CA ALA A 193 -6.95 3.86 -7.27
C ALA A 193 -6.30 3.18 -8.48
N ASN A 194 -6.08 1.85 -8.44
CA ASN A 194 -5.56 1.09 -9.58
C ASN A 194 -6.55 1.03 -10.75
N LEU A 195 -7.83 0.81 -10.50
CA LEU A 195 -8.87 0.74 -11.53
C LEU A 195 -8.94 2.05 -12.33
N VAL A 196 -8.91 3.19 -11.64
CA VAL A 196 -8.92 4.52 -12.29
C VAL A 196 -7.73 4.70 -13.25
N GLN A 197 -6.58 4.12 -12.93
CA GLN A 197 -5.40 4.20 -13.81
C GLN A 197 -5.51 3.34 -15.07
N GLN A 198 -6.48 2.41 -15.14
CA GLN A 198 -6.72 1.53 -16.28
C GLN A 198 -7.85 2.03 -17.19
N LEU A 199 -8.69 2.93 -16.68
CA LEU A 199 -9.79 3.57 -17.41
C LEU A 199 -9.30 4.77 -18.24
#